data_1925f1955b0d3a00a2e14a53b39b9fa1
#
_entry.id   1925f1955b0d3a00a2e14a53b39b9fa1
#
_cell.length_a   1.000
_cell.length_b   1.000
_cell.length_c   1.000
_cell.angle_alpha   90.00
_cell.angle_beta   90.00
_cell.angle_gamma   90.00
#
_symmetry.space_group_name_H-M   'P 1'
#
loop_
_entity.id
_entity.type
_entity.pdbx_description
1 polymer ?
#
loop_
_entity_poly.entity_id
_entity_poly.type
_entity_poly.pdbx_seq_one_letter_code
_entity_poly.pdbx_strand_id
1 'polypeptide(L)'
;MSQSPPTPFCAGAPALGARVPPQAWFVVSAVFHYLGPAFAVLLFPAVGVLGVAWFRIASAALVFAPLTRPWRLFARIDRQERRLLFGMGACLALMNCCFYLALARLPISLVAAIEFVGSIGLAFYGMRTPRNRVALSMAVAGVFILINVRWSTDLTGLGLAFANGVLFVLYVVLAHRMARIGAAGGIERLGAAMAVACVAVFPVGIVQAARAFTHPMLVLAGIGVGICSSVIPYVCDQLAMARLPRASFALMLTLLPASATIIGAIVLGQVPSPRDMTGIALVMAAMALHRPAEAL
;
A
#
# COMPACT_ATOMS: atom_id res chain seq x y z
N MET A 1 -15.20 -5.03 -30.52
CA MET A 1 -14.95 -5.35 -29.10
C MET A 1 -14.03 -6.55 -29.05
N SER A 2 -12.72 -6.34 -29.07
CA SER A 2 -11.73 -7.42 -28.98
C SER A 2 -11.40 -7.61 -27.50
N GLN A 3 -11.78 -8.74 -26.93
CA GLN A 3 -11.38 -9.14 -25.58
C GLN A 3 -9.88 -9.48 -25.67
N SER A 4 -9.07 -8.72 -24.94
CA SER A 4 -7.65 -9.05 -24.75
C SER A 4 -7.54 -10.43 -24.11
N PRO A 5 -6.63 -11.31 -24.58
CA PRO A 5 -6.46 -12.63 -23.99
C PRO A 5 -6.07 -12.51 -22.51
N PRO A 6 -6.55 -13.41 -21.64
CA PRO A 6 -6.22 -13.40 -20.22
C PRO A 6 -4.71 -13.52 -20.05
N THR A 7 -4.15 -12.71 -19.14
CA THR A 7 -2.73 -12.76 -18.80
C THR A 7 -2.34 -14.17 -18.32
N PRO A 8 -1.13 -14.66 -18.60
CA PRO A 8 -0.70 -16.04 -18.28
C PRO A 8 -0.77 -16.40 -16.79
N PHE A 9 -0.93 -15.40 -15.91
CA PHE A 9 -1.14 -15.61 -14.48
C PHE A 9 -2.54 -16.16 -14.15
N CYS A 10 -3.55 -15.92 -15.01
CA CYS A 10 -4.90 -16.45 -14.81
C CYS A 10 -5.10 -17.86 -15.42
N ALA A 11 -4.25 -18.26 -16.36
CA ALA A 11 -4.39 -19.55 -17.05
C ALA A 11 -3.90 -20.77 -16.25
N GLY A 12 -3.22 -20.55 -15.10
CA GLY A 12 -2.63 -21.61 -14.29
C GLY A 12 -3.02 -21.60 -12.81
N ALA A 13 -4.01 -20.78 -12.40
CA ALA A 13 -4.48 -20.82 -11.01
C ALA A 13 -5.17 -22.16 -10.76
N PRO A 14 -4.62 -23.01 -9.85
CA PRO A 14 -5.17 -24.34 -9.62
C PRO A 14 -6.62 -24.23 -9.14
N ALA A 15 -7.40 -25.28 -9.36
CA ALA A 15 -8.82 -25.41 -9.00
C ALA A 15 -9.15 -25.06 -7.53
N LEU A 16 -8.16 -24.97 -6.65
CA LEU A 16 -8.30 -24.48 -5.27
C LEU A 16 -8.72 -23.01 -5.21
N GLY A 17 -8.16 -22.14 -6.05
CA GLY A 17 -8.52 -20.72 -6.07
C GLY A 17 -9.96 -20.47 -6.51
N ALA A 18 -10.55 -21.40 -7.26
CA ALA A 18 -11.95 -21.32 -7.71
C ALA A 18 -12.97 -21.58 -6.58
N ARG A 19 -12.58 -22.37 -5.57
CA ARG A 19 -13.45 -22.77 -4.44
C ARG A 19 -13.50 -21.75 -3.31
N VAL A 20 -12.50 -20.87 -3.19
CA VAL A 20 -12.44 -19.86 -2.14
C VAL A 20 -13.27 -18.63 -2.56
N PRO A 21 -14.18 -18.13 -1.70
CA PRO A 21 -14.94 -16.92 -1.96
C PRO A 21 -13.98 -15.74 -2.21
N PRO A 22 -14.25 -14.87 -3.19
CA PRO A 22 -13.35 -13.75 -3.49
C PRO A 22 -13.21 -12.76 -2.33
N GLN A 23 -14.21 -12.68 -1.45
CA GLN A 23 -14.18 -11.89 -0.22
C GLN A 23 -13.10 -12.41 0.76
N ALA A 24 -12.90 -13.73 0.82
CA ALA A 24 -11.88 -14.32 1.69
C ALA A 24 -10.47 -13.92 1.26
N TRP A 25 -10.20 -13.84 -0.05
CA TRP A 25 -8.92 -13.31 -0.56
C TRP A 25 -8.68 -11.87 -0.12
N PHE A 26 -9.73 -11.03 -0.17
CA PHE A 26 -9.61 -9.66 0.31
C PHE A 26 -9.33 -9.58 1.81
N VAL A 27 -10.01 -10.38 2.63
CA VAL A 27 -9.77 -10.43 4.08
C VAL A 27 -8.34 -10.85 4.39
N VAL A 28 -7.83 -11.86 3.69
CA VAL A 28 -6.41 -12.27 3.80
C VAL A 28 -5.51 -11.10 3.41
N SER A 29 -5.77 -10.42 2.29
CA SER A 29 -5.02 -9.23 1.89
C SER A 29 -5.04 -8.16 2.98
N ALA A 30 -6.20 -7.81 3.52
CA ALA A 30 -6.35 -6.77 4.52
C ALA A 30 -5.57 -7.08 5.82
N VAL A 31 -5.57 -8.34 6.25
CA VAL A 31 -4.78 -8.78 7.40
C VAL A 31 -3.29 -8.65 7.13
N PHE A 32 -2.81 -9.21 6.04
CA PHE A 32 -1.39 -9.21 5.71
C PHE A 32 -0.87 -7.81 5.36
N HIS A 33 -1.72 -6.93 4.83
CA HIS A 33 -1.39 -5.54 4.51
C HIS A 33 -0.87 -4.77 5.73
N TYR A 34 -1.37 -5.09 6.93
CA TYR A 34 -0.94 -4.46 8.18
C TYR A 34 -0.11 -5.39 9.08
N LEU A 35 -0.26 -6.70 8.95
CA LEU A 35 0.57 -7.66 9.69
C LEU A 35 2.05 -7.52 9.32
N GLY A 36 2.36 -7.39 8.02
CA GLY A 36 3.71 -7.15 7.55
C GLY A 36 4.34 -5.88 8.12
N PRO A 37 3.70 -4.71 8.00
CA PRO A 37 4.16 -3.48 8.65
C PRO A 37 4.25 -3.57 10.17
N ALA A 38 3.36 -4.29 10.86
CA ALA A 38 3.46 -4.50 12.30
C ALA A 38 4.73 -5.30 12.67
N PHE A 39 5.03 -6.38 11.95
CA PHE A 39 6.30 -7.10 12.11
C PHE A 39 7.51 -6.26 11.74
N ALA A 40 7.38 -5.36 10.76
CA ALA A 40 8.43 -4.41 10.42
C ALA A 40 8.78 -3.50 11.60
N VAL A 41 7.77 -2.99 12.33
CA VAL A 41 7.98 -2.16 13.52
C VAL A 41 8.78 -2.90 14.58
N LEU A 42 8.49 -4.19 14.81
CA LEU A 42 9.25 -5.03 15.73
C LEU A 42 10.71 -5.24 15.29
N LEU A 43 10.97 -5.14 13.99
CA LEU A 43 12.30 -5.34 13.43
C LEU A 43 13.15 -4.05 13.39
N PHE A 44 12.54 -2.87 13.58
CA PHE A 44 13.24 -1.58 13.52
C PHE A 44 14.45 -1.47 14.46
N PRO A 45 14.40 -1.92 15.73
CA PRO A 45 15.56 -1.82 16.62
C PRO A 45 16.79 -2.62 16.14
N ALA A 46 16.57 -3.75 15.46
CA ALA A 46 17.63 -4.64 15.02
C ALA A 46 18.23 -4.25 13.65
N VAL A 47 17.39 -3.80 12.71
CA VAL A 47 17.76 -3.58 11.30
C VAL A 47 17.78 -2.10 10.93
N GLY A 48 17.04 -1.28 11.68
CA GLY A 48 16.79 0.12 11.34
C GLY A 48 15.60 0.28 10.40
N VAL A 49 14.95 1.45 10.49
CA VAL A 49 13.67 1.72 9.80
C VAL A 49 13.81 1.66 8.28
N LEU A 50 14.81 2.33 7.72
CA LEU A 50 15.05 2.34 6.28
C LEU A 50 15.62 1.01 5.77
N GLY A 51 16.34 0.27 6.63
CA GLY A 51 16.78 -1.09 6.33
C GLY A 51 15.61 -2.03 6.13
N VAL A 52 14.61 -1.97 7.01
CA VAL A 52 13.38 -2.77 6.89
C VAL A 52 12.56 -2.32 5.67
N ALA A 53 12.46 -1.01 5.40
CA ALA A 53 11.82 -0.49 4.19
C ALA A 53 12.47 -1.04 2.92
N TRP A 54 13.81 -1.10 2.90
CA TRP A 54 14.54 -1.69 1.79
C TRP A 54 14.27 -3.20 1.66
N PHE A 55 14.34 -3.97 2.75
CA PHE A 55 14.02 -5.41 2.73
C PHE A 55 12.61 -5.66 2.18
N ARG A 56 11.62 -4.87 2.58
CA ARG A 56 10.25 -4.96 2.05
C ARG A 56 10.23 -4.83 0.53
N ILE A 57 10.85 -3.78 0.00
CA ILE A 57 10.84 -3.49 -1.43
C ILE A 57 11.70 -4.50 -2.19
N ALA A 58 12.88 -4.82 -1.67
CA ALA A 58 13.82 -5.73 -2.31
C ALA A 58 13.26 -7.16 -2.42
N SER A 59 12.65 -7.70 -1.35
CA SER A 59 12.04 -9.03 -1.40
C SER A 59 10.83 -9.08 -2.33
N ALA A 60 10.00 -8.03 -2.36
CA ALA A 60 8.90 -7.94 -3.32
C ALA A 60 9.42 -7.84 -4.76
N ALA A 61 10.42 -6.99 -5.01
CA ALA A 61 11.05 -6.89 -6.33
C ALA A 61 11.66 -8.22 -6.78
N LEU A 62 12.32 -8.95 -5.87
CA LEU A 62 12.91 -10.26 -6.15
C LEU A 62 11.86 -11.30 -6.52
N VAL A 63 10.73 -11.33 -5.82
CA VAL A 63 9.63 -12.28 -6.11
C VAL A 63 8.92 -11.92 -7.42
N PHE A 64 8.69 -10.64 -7.69
CA PHE A 64 8.01 -10.21 -8.92
C PHE A 64 8.93 -10.22 -10.14
N ALA A 65 10.25 -10.05 -10.00
CA ALA A 65 11.18 -9.97 -11.13
C ALA A 65 11.11 -11.15 -12.10
N PRO A 66 11.10 -12.44 -11.67
CA PRO A 66 11.00 -13.56 -12.58
C PRO A 66 9.63 -13.63 -13.28
N LEU A 67 8.56 -13.15 -12.61
CA LEU A 67 7.19 -13.18 -13.13
C LEU A 67 6.95 -12.05 -14.14
N THR A 68 7.44 -10.86 -13.85
CA THR A 68 7.18 -9.63 -14.62
C THR A 68 8.28 -9.29 -15.60
N ARG A 69 9.46 -9.88 -15.43
CA ARG A 69 10.64 -9.69 -16.32
C ARG A 69 10.89 -8.21 -16.62
N PRO A 70 11.11 -7.34 -15.61
CA PRO A 70 11.17 -5.88 -15.77
C PRO A 70 12.19 -5.45 -16.84
N TRP A 71 13.31 -6.16 -17.00
CA TRP A 71 14.31 -5.89 -18.04
C TRP A 71 13.75 -5.99 -19.48
N ARG A 72 12.79 -6.90 -19.73
CA ARG A 72 12.12 -7.00 -21.03
C ARG A 72 11.14 -5.84 -21.23
N LEU A 73 10.46 -5.42 -20.17
CA LEU A 73 9.57 -4.27 -20.22
C LEU A 73 10.36 -3.00 -20.55
N PHE A 74 11.47 -2.74 -19.84
CA PHE A 74 12.33 -1.56 -20.08
C PHE A 74 12.91 -1.52 -21.49
N ALA A 75 13.12 -2.67 -22.14
CA ALA A 75 13.59 -2.76 -23.51
C ALA A 75 12.50 -2.45 -24.56
N ARG A 76 11.21 -2.55 -24.21
CA ARG A 76 10.07 -2.42 -25.14
C ARG A 76 9.36 -1.08 -25.04
N ILE A 77 9.43 -0.41 -23.89
CA ILE A 77 8.73 0.83 -23.64
C ILE A 77 9.47 2.03 -24.24
N ASP A 78 8.70 3.05 -24.62
CA ASP A 78 9.22 4.31 -25.13
C ASP A 78 9.83 5.20 -24.03
N ARG A 79 10.35 6.39 -24.43
CA ARG A 79 10.95 7.34 -23.47
C ARG A 79 9.93 7.92 -22.53
N GLN A 80 8.68 8.13 -22.94
CA GLN A 80 7.64 8.71 -22.10
C GLN A 80 7.18 7.69 -21.06
N GLU A 81 6.87 6.47 -21.48
CA GLU A 81 6.52 5.36 -20.58
C GLU A 81 7.64 5.11 -19.56
N ARG A 82 8.89 5.13 -20.02
CA ARG A 82 10.06 4.95 -19.15
C ARG A 82 10.17 6.02 -18.08
N ARG A 83 9.98 7.31 -18.44
CA ARG A 83 9.96 8.41 -17.45
C ARG A 83 8.85 8.26 -16.42
N LEU A 84 7.65 7.89 -16.86
CA LEU A 84 6.52 7.64 -15.95
C LEU A 84 6.81 6.47 -15.01
N LEU A 85 7.40 5.39 -15.52
CA LEU A 85 7.75 4.21 -14.74
C LEU A 85 8.84 4.51 -13.70
N PHE A 86 9.88 5.28 -14.07
CA PHE A 86 10.87 5.77 -13.11
C PHE A 86 10.25 6.68 -12.06
N GLY A 87 9.37 7.62 -12.47
CA GLY A 87 8.64 8.47 -11.54
C GLY A 87 7.76 7.68 -10.57
N MET A 88 7.08 6.64 -11.07
CA MET A 88 6.26 5.74 -10.26
C MET A 88 7.10 4.94 -9.26
N GLY A 89 8.25 4.40 -9.69
CA GLY A 89 9.18 3.69 -8.81
C GLY A 89 9.82 4.59 -7.76
N ALA A 90 10.25 5.80 -8.12
CA ALA A 90 10.78 6.78 -7.18
C ALA A 90 9.72 7.23 -6.16
N CYS A 91 8.49 7.47 -6.63
CA CYS A 91 7.36 7.79 -5.76
C CYS A 91 7.08 6.65 -4.78
N LEU A 92 7.07 5.40 -5.25
CA LEU A 92 6.89 4.20 -4.42
C LEU A 92 8.01 4.08 -3.38
N ALA A 93 9.25 4.37 -3.75
CA ALA A 93 10.40 4.37 -2.85
C ALA A 93 10.24 5.38 -1.71
N LEU A 94 9.98 6.65 -2.06
CA LEU A 94 9.77 7.72 -1.09
C LEU A 94 8.56 7.47 -0.20
N MET A 95 7.45 7.02 -0.79
CA MET A 95 6.23 6.65 -0.08
C MET A 95 6.52 5.60 0.99
N ASN A 96 7.21 4.50 0.65
CA ASN A 96 7.57 3.47 1.62
C ASN A 96 8.51 3.98 2.71
N CYS A 97 9.50 4.82 2.38
CA CYS A 97 10.37 5.43 3.37
C CYS A 97 9.57 6.31 4.35
N CYS A 98 8.72 7.21 3.85
CA CYS A 98 7.86 8.05 4.67
C CYS A 98 6.91 7.22 5.54
N PHE A 99 6.31 6.18 4.99
CA PHE A 99 5.41 5.27 5.70
C PHE A 99 6.10 4.61 6.90
N TYR A 100 7.27 4.00 6.70
CA TYR A 100 7.97 3.33 7.79
C TYR A 100 8.57 4.31 8.81
N LEU A 101 9.06 5.46 8.36
CA LEU A 101 9.51 6.51 9.27
C LEU A 101 8.35 7.09 10.10
N ALA A 102 7.14 7.16 9.52
CA ALA A 102 5.93 7.52 10.27
C ALA A 102 5.55 6.42 11.28
N LEU A 103 5.59 5.14 10.88
CA LEU A 103 5.31 4.00 11.77
C LEU A 103 6.29 3.87 12.94
N ALA A 104 7.52 4.34 12.78
CA ALA A 104 8.49 4.39 13.87
C ALA A 104 8.11 5.40 14.96
N ARG A 105 7.14 6.29 14.71
CA ARG A 105 6.75 7.42 15.55
C ARG A 105 5.29 7.45 15.94
N LEU A 106 4.42 6.92 15.08
CA LEU A 106 2.97 6.98 15.20
C LEU A 106 2.36 5.57 15.18
N PRO A 107 1.17 5.40 15.81
CA PRO A 107 0.44 4.15 15.68
C PRO A 107 0.03 3.86 14.24
N ILE A 108 0.03 2.57 13.91
CA ILE A 108 -0.29 2.09 12.57
C ILE A 108 -1.71 2.50 12.12
N SER A 109 -2.67 2.55 13.04
CA SER A 109 -4.05 3.00 12.77
C SER A 109 -4.13 4.46 12.34
N LEU A 110 -3.33 5.34 12.96
CA LEU A 110 -3.28 6.77 12.59
C LEU A 110 -2.62 6.97 11.22
N VAL A 111 -1.50 6.31 10.96
CA VAL A 111 -0.81 6.39 9.66
C VAL A 111 -1.74 5.89 8.55
N ALA A 112 -2.44 4.76 8.77
CA ALA A 112 -3.42 4.23 7.83
C ALA A 112 -4.58 5.21 7.59
N ALA A 113 -5.13 5.81 8.63
CA ALA A 113 -6.23 6.77 8.51
C ALA A 113 -5.84 7.99 7.67
N ILE A 114 -4.64 8.56 7.89
CA ILE A 114 -4.13 9.71 7.14
C ILE A 114 -3.96 9.34 5.64
N GLU A 115 -3.44 8.15 5.35
CA GLU A 115 -3.27 7.67 3.97
C GLU A 115 -4.59 7.61 3.20
N PHE A 116 -5.66 7.13 3.85
CA PHE A 116 -6.98 7.04 3.21
C PHE A 116 -7.66 8.40 2.99
N VAL A 117 -7.38 9.42 3.79
CA VAL A 117 -7.88 10.79 3.52
C VAL A 117 -7.40 11.30 2.17
N GLY A 118 -6.14 11.03 1.82
CA GLY A 118 -5.60 11.37 0.51
C GLY A 118 -6.39 10.74 -0.64
N SER A 119 -6.74 9.47 -0.50
CA SER A 119 -7.54 8.73 -1.50
C SER A 119 -8.95 9.30 -1.66
N ILE A 120 -9.61 9.65 -0.56
CA ILE A 120 -10.95 10.29 -0.56
C ILE A 120 -10.86 11.68 -1.18
N GLY A 121 -9.81 12.45 -0.89
CA GLY A 121 -9.55 13.75 -1.48
C GLY A 121 -9.37 13.68 -3.00
N LEU A 122 -8.65 12.66 -3.50
CA LEU A 122 -8.52 12.41 -4.93
C LEU A 122 -9.87 12.08 -5.58
N ALA A 123 -10.67 11.25 -4.94
CA ALA A 123 -12.01 10.90 -5.42
C ALA A 123 -12.94 12.13 -5.47
N PHE A 124 -12.84 13.02 -4.49
CA PHE A 124 -13.58 14.30 -4.49
C PHE A 124 -13.15 15.20 -5.64
N TYR A 125 -11.87 15.28 -5.95
CA TYR A 125 -11.38 16.08 -7.08
C TYR A 125 -11.94 15.56 -8.42
N GLY A 126 -12.07 14.23 -8.58
CA GLY A 126 -12.65 13.60 -9.75
C GLY A 126 -14.16 13.75 -9.86
N MET A 127 -14.90 13.71 -8.75
CA MET A 127 -16.37 13.82 -8.69
C MET A 127 -16.82 14.72 -7.52
N ARG A 128 -17.15 15.97 -7.82
CA ARG A 128 -17.62 16.97 -6.84
C ARG A 128 -19.10 16.80 -6.48
N THR A 129 -19.50 15.60 -6.06
CA THR A 129 -20.87 15.34 -5.61
C THR A 129 -21.08 15.78 -4.15
N PRO A 130 -22.31 16.10 -3.73
CA PRO A 130 -22.62 16.36 -2.31
C PRO A 130 -22.19 15.20 -1.41
N ARG A 131 -22.37 13.97 -1.89
CA ARG A 131 -21.99 12.75 -1.20
C ARG A 131 -20.49 12.67 -0.95
N ASN A 132 -19.67 12.96 -1.95
CA ASN A 132 -18.20 12.96 -1.81
C ASN A 132 -17.69 14.12 -0.95
N ARG A 133 -18.42 15.27 -0.92
CA ARG A 133 -18.11 16.36 0.04
C ARG A 133 -18.31 15.91 1.48
N VAL A 134 -19.45 15.27 1.77
CA VAL A 134 -19.73 14.72 3.11
C VAL A 134 -18.69 13.66 3.48
N ALA A 135 -18.36 12.75 2.57
CA ALA A 135 -17.33 11.74 2.80
C ALA A 135 -15.96 12.38 3.14
N LEU A 136 -15.54 13.39 2.38
CA LEU A 136 -14.29 14.09 2.64
C LEU A 136 -14.31 14.80 4.00
N SER A 137 -15.41 15.49 4.32
CA SER A 137 -15.55 16.15 5.62
C SER A 137 -15.51 15.17 6.79
N MET A 138 -16.14 14.01 6.65
CA MET A 138 -16.11 12.95 7.67
C MET A 138 -14.69 12.37 7.82
N ALA A 139 -13.98 12.12 6.71
CA ALA A 139 -12.62 11.61 6.75
C ALA A 139 -11.66 12.60 7.43
N VAL A 140 -11.75 13.88 7.06
CA VAL A 140 -10.96 14.95 7.71
C VAL A 140 -11.28 15.07 9.19
N ALA A 141 -12.55 15.04 9.57
CA ALA A 141 -12.96 15.07 10.97
C ALA A 141 -12.43 13.85 11.75
N GLY A 142 -12.52 12.65 11.16
CA GLY A 142 -11.99 11.43 11.76
C GLY A 142 -10.49 11.49 12.01
N VAL A 143 -9.72 11.94 11.03
CA VAL A 143 -8.27 12.12 11.18
C VAL A 143 -7.95 13.23 12.18
N PHE A 144 -8.72 14.33 12.18
CA PHE A 144 -8.54 15.39 13.16
C PHE A 144 -8.75 14.90 14.60
N ILE A 145 -9.75 14.05 14.83
CA ILE A 145 -9.98 13.40 16.14
C ILE A 145 -8.76 12.53 16.50
N LEU A 146 -8.25 11.73 15.58
CA LEU A 146 -7.08 10.87 15.80
C LEU A 146 -5.81 11.67 16.11
N ILE A 147 -5.58 12.77 15.40
CA ILE A 147 -4.42 13.64 15.62
C ILE A 147 -4.53 14.37 16.98
N ASN A 148 -5.71 14.89 17.32
CA ASN A 148 -5.90 15.72 18.52
C ASN A 148 -5.58 14.96 19.82
N VAL A 149 -5.70 13.63 19.81
CA VAL A 149 -5.25 12.79 20.94
C VAL A 149 -3.72 12.79 21.08
N ARG A 150 -2.98 13.08 20.00
CA ARG A 150 -1.52 12.94 19.92
C ARG A 150 -0.78 14.20 19.48
N TRP A 151 -1.50 15.34 19.36
CA TRP A 151 -0.91 16.62 18.93
C TRP A 151 0.30 17.07 19.75
N SER A 152 0.44 16.56 20.96
CA SER A 152 1.55 16.91 21.86
C SER A 152 2.85 16.14 21.59
N THR A 153 2.88 15.14 20.69
CA THR A 153 3.96 14.17 20.74
C THR A 153 4.88 14.07 19.54
N ASP A 154 4.45 14.22 18.29
CA ASP A 154 5.42 14.10 17.17
C ASP A 154 4.95 14.70 15.83
N LEU A 155 5.24 16.01 15.67
CA LEU A 155 5.00 16.73 14.42
C LEU A 155 5.77 16.13 13.22
N THR A 156 6.95 15.57 13.47
CA THR A 156 7.75 14.92 12.42
C THR A 156 7.05 13.66 11.92
N GLY A 157 6.54 12.83 12.84
CA GLY A 157 5.78 11.64 12.48
C GLY A 157 4.52 11.97 11.67
N LEU A 158 3.77 13.02 12.09
CA LEU A 158 2.62 13.51 11.35
C LEU A 158 3.00 14.02 9.97
N GLY A 159 4.05 14.83 9.86
CA GLY A 159 4.55 15.33 8.58
C GLY A 159 4.91 14.19 7.61
N LEU A 160 5.56 13.14 8.12
CA LEU A 160 5.89 11.93 7.35
C LEU A 160 4.63 11.16 6.92
N ALA A 161 3.62 11.04 7.80
CA ALA A 161 2.37 10.36 7.47
C ALA A 161 1.58 11.13 6.39
N PHE A 162 1.52 12.46 6.47
CA PHE A 162 0.91 13.28 5.43
C PHE A 162 1.71 13.23 4.11
N ALA A 163 3.04 13.27 4.18
CA ALA A 163 3.90 13.10 3.01
C ALA A 163 3.66 11.74 2.34
N ASN A 164 3.54 10.65 3.14
CA ASN A 164 3.15 9.34 2.63
C ASN A 164 1.79 9.39 1.91
N GLY A 165 0.77 10.02 2.50
CA GLY A 165 -0.56 10.16 1.89
C GLY A 165 -0.54 10.93 0.56
N VAL A 166 0.23 12.02 0.47
CA VAL A 166 0.41 12.80 -0.77
C VAL A 166 1.14 11.96 -1.83
N LEU A 167 2.19 11.24 -1.44
CA LEU A 167 2.94 10.36 -2.34
C LEU A 167 2.06 9.19 -2.80
N PHE A 168 1.19 8.66 -1.96
CA PHE A 168 0.23 7.63 -2.34
C PHE A 168 -0.74 8.14 -3.41
N VAL A 169 -1.28 9.34 -3.25
CA VAL A 169 -2.12 10.00 -4.28
C VAL A 169 -1.34 10.19 -5.59
N LEU A 170 -0.11 10.68 -5.50
CA LEU A 170 0.75 10.85 -6.67
C LEU A 170 1.03 9.51 -7.36
N TYR A 171 1.31 8.46 -6.59
CA TYR A 171 1.49 7.09 -7.11
C TYR A 171 0.25 6.61 -7.88
N VAL A 172 -0.94 6.80 -7.33
CA VAL A 172 -2.21 6.45 -7.98
C VAL A 172 -2.39 7.22 -9.29
N VAL A 173 -2.10 8.52 -9.31
CA VAL A 173 -2.17 9.35 -10.53
C VAL A 173 -1.18 8.88 -11.59
N LEU A 174 0.07 8.59 -11.20
CA LEU A 174 1.09 8.09 -12.12
C LEU A 174 0.73 6.72 -12.68
N ALA A 175 0.24 5.81 -11.82
CA ALA A 175 -0.23 4.49 -12.22
C ALA A 175 -1.40 4.58 -13.21
N HIS A 176 -2.32 5.52 -12.99
CA HIS A 176 -3.45 5.77 -13.89
C HIS A 176 -3.00 6.33 -15.24
N ARG A 177 -2.06 7.30 -15.26
CA ARG A 177 -1.47 7.82 -16.49
C ARG A 177 -0.76 6.71 -17.27
N MET A 178 0.02 5.89 -16.58
CA MET A 178 0.71 4.77 -17.19
C MET A 178 -0.26 3.73 -17.78
N ALA A 179 -1.42 3.50 -17.13
CA ALA A 179 -2.46 2.61 -17.62
C ALA A 179 -3.09 3.06 -18.93
N ARG A 180 -3.14 4.38 -19.18
CA ARG A 180 -3.72 4.98 -20.40
C ARG A 180 -2.77 4.95 -21.60
N ILE A 181 -1.47 4.96 -21.38
CA ILE A 181 -0.45 5.12 -22.44
C ILE A 181 0.19 3.79 -22.80
N GLY A 182 0.45 2.93 -21.80
CA GLY A 182 1.25 1.73 -22.00
C GLY A 182 0.43 0.48 -22.31
N ALA A 183 0.96 -0.37 -23.20
CA ALA A 183 0.39 -1.67 -23.53
C ALA A 183 0.67 -2.75 -22.47
N ALA A 184 1.60 -2.51 -21.52
CA ALA A 184 1.98 -3.47 -20.50
C ALA A 184 0.86 -3.70 -19.47
N GLY A 185 0.77 -4.91 -18.91
CA GLY A 185 -0.19 -5.26 -17.86
C GLY A 185 0.12 -4.55 -16.53
N GLY A 186 -0.91 -4.37 -15.68
CA GLY A 186 -0.74 -3.71 -14.38
C GLY A 186 0.32 -4.38 -13.49
N ILE A 187 0.40 -5.72 -13.54
CA ILE A 187 1.38 -6.51 -12.79
C ILE A 187 2.81 -6.27 -13.29
N GLU A 188 3.01 -6.22 -14.61
CA GLU A 188 4.32 -5.97 -15.21
C GLU A 188 4.85 -4.58 -14.82
N ARG A 189 3.98 -3.57 -14.85
CA ARG A 189 4.30 -2.19 -14.44
C ARG A 189 4.64 -2.10 -12.97
N LEU A 190 3.90 -2.80 -12.11
CA LEU A 190 4.19 -2.81 -10.68
C LEU A 190 5.54 -3.47 -10.40
N GLY A 191 5.82 -4.63 -11.00
CA GLY A 191 7.10 -5.31 -10.83
C GLY A 191 8.27 -4.45 -11.29
N ALA A 192 8.12 -3.73 -12.41
CA ALA A 192 9.13 -2.80 -12.87
C ALA A 192 9.27 -1.56 -11.96
N ALA A 193 8.16 -1.01 -11.45
CA ALA A 193 8.20 0.08 -10.48
C ALA A 193 8.85 -0.35 -9.16
N MET A 194 8.60 -1.57 -8.69
CA MET A 194 9.27 -2.14 -7.51
C MET A 194 10.77 -2.34 -7.74
N ALA A 195 11.19 -2.75 -8.93
CA ALA A 195 12.61 -2.85 -9.29
C ALA A 195 13.29 -1.47 -9.22
N VAL A 196 12.66 -0.43 -9.79
CA VAL A 196 13.16 0.95 -9.69
C VAL A 196 13.19 1.43 -8.24
N ALA A 197 12.13 1.17 -7.47
CA ALA A 197 12.07 1.54 -6.06
C ALA A 197 13.15 0.84 -5.24
N CYS A 198 13.44 -0.43 -5.51
CA CYS A 198 14.50 -1.19 -4.87
C CYS A 198 15.87 -0.53 -5.08
N VAL A 199 16.17 -0.11 -6.31
CA VAL A 199 17.41 0.60 -6.64
C VAL A 199 17.43 1.99 -5.99
N ALA A 200 16.30 2.71 -5.96
CA ALA A 200 16.23 4.05 -5.39
C ALA A 200 16.42 4.07 -3.87
N VAL A 201 15.91 3.07 -3.15
CA VAL A 201 16.06 2.97 -1.67
C VAL A 201 17.37 2.32 -1.28
N PHE A 202 18.04 1.61 -2.20
CA PHE A 202 19.26 0.87 -1.92
C PHE A 202 20.33 1.70 -1.17
N PRO A 203 20.71 2.93 -1.59
CA PRO A 203 21.80 3.65 -0.94
C PRO A 203 21.56 3.95 0.54
N VAL A 204 20.33 4.28 0.91
CA VAL A 204 19.97 4.61 2.30
C VAL A 204 19.58 3.38 3.10
N GLY A 205 18.92 2.41 2.45
CA GLY A 205 18.45 1.20 3.11
C GLY A 205 19.57 0.21 3.42
N ILE A 206 20.51 0.02 2.49
CA ILE A 206 21.59 -0.96 2.65
C ILE A 206 22.50 -0.65 3.82
N VAL A 207 22.74 0.63 4.11
CA VAL A 207 23.58 1.06 5.24
C VAL A 207 23.00 0.56 6.58
N GLN A 208 21.69 0.66 6.74
CA GLN A 208 21.01 0.16 7.94
C GLN A 208 20.83 -1.37 7.87
N ALA A 209 20.48 -1.91 6.71
CA ALA A 209 20.30 -3.34 6.50
C ALA A 209 21.60 -4.14 6.62
N ALA A 210 22.77 -3.51 6.48
CA ALA A 210 24.07 -4.20 6.54
C ALA A 210 24.25 -5.01 7.84
N ARG A 211 23.73 -4.52 8.95
CA ARG A 211 23.76 -5.24 10.24
C ARG A 211 22.97 -6.55 10.21
N ALA A 212 21.92 -6.63 9.42
CA ALA A 212 21.12 -7.85 9.33
C ALA A 212 21.87 -8.99 8.63
N PHE A 213 22.76 -8.69 7.70
CA PHE A 213 23.51 -9.71 6.95
C PHE A 213 24.48 -10.53 7.81
N THR A 214 24.82 -10.04 9.00
CA THR A 214 25.62 -10.82 9.98
C THR A 214 24.75 -11.85 10.74
N HIS A 215 23.42 -11.74 10.66
CA HIS A 215 22.48 -12.61 11.36
C HIS A 215 21.43 -13.16 10.39
N PRO A 216 21.56 -14.42 9.92
CA PRO A 216 20.64 -15.01 8.94
C PRO A 216 19.17 -14.89 9.31
N MET A 217 18.83 -14.97 10.60
CA MET A 217 17.45 -14.82 11.09
C MET A 217 16.87 -13.42 10.83
N LEU A 218 17.71 -12.35 10.90
CA LEU A 218 17.24 -11.00 10.59
C LEU A 218 17.00 -10.82 9.09
N VAL A 219 17.82 -11.45 8.25
CA VAL A 219 17.58 -11.46 6.80
C VAL A 219 16.28 -12.18 6.47
N LEU A 220 16.06 -13.37 7.06
CA LEU A 220 14.81 -14.13 6.88
C LEU A 220 13.59 -13.33 7.36
N ALA A 221 13.69 -12.68 8.53
CA ALA A 221 12.64 -11.82 9.05
C ALA A 221 12.35 -10.63 8.12
N GLY A 222 13.39 -9.97 7.60
CA GLY A 222 13.27 -8.88 6.63
C GLY A 222 12.61 -9.31 5.33
N ILE A 223 12.98 -10.47 4.79
CA ILE A 223 12.32 -11.08 3.62
C ILE A 223 10.86 -11.42 3.94
N GLY A 224 10.60 -12.00 5.12
CA GLY A 224 9.27 -12.32 5.60
C GLY A 224 8.38 -11.08 5.67
N VAL A 225 8.88 -9.97 6.21
CA VAL A 225 8.19 -8.67 6.19
C VAL A 225 7.80 -8.27 4.77
N GLY A 226 8.71 -8.38 3.80
CA GLY A 226 8.42 -8.00 2.43
C GLY A 226 7.38 -8.90 1.75
N ILE A 227 7.45 -10.20 1.99
CA ILE A 227 6.46 -11.16 1.47
C ILE A 227 5.10 -10.88 2.11
N CYS A 228 5.03 -10.73 3.42
CA CYS A 228 3.79 -10.48 4.14
C CYS A 228 3.16 -9.14 3.78
N SER A 229 3.96 -8.08 3.68
CA SER A 229 3.43 -6.72 3.47
C SER A 229 3.22 -6.32 2.02
N SER A 230 3.78 -7.05 1.07
CA SER A 230 3.70 -6.68 -0.35
C SER A 230 3.27 -7.83 -1.26
N VAL A 231 3.90 -9.00 -1.18
CA VAL A 231 3.63 -10.08 -2.12
C VAL A 231 2.25 -10.70 -1.87
N ILE A 232 1.98 -11.11 -0.63
CA ILE A 232 0.71 -11.77 -0.27
C ILE A 232 -0.48 -10.83 -0.51
N PRO A 233 -0.50 -9.57 0.03
CA PRO A 233 -1.61 -8.67 -0.19
C PRO A 233 -1.86 -8.43 -1.66
N TYR A 234 -0.81 -8.19 -2.43
CA TYR A 234 -0.94 -7.88 -3.83
C TYR A 234 -1.54 -9.04 -4.65
N VAL A 235 -1.07 -10.27 -4.43
CA VAL A 235 -1.63 -11.46 -5.09
C VAL A 235 -3.09 -11.67 -4.68
N CYS A 236 -3.40 -11.54 -3.40
CA CYS A 236 -4.76 -11.69 -2.89
C CYS A 236 -5.69 -10.61 -3.45
N ASP A 237 -5.25 -9.36 -3.55
CA ASP A 237 -6.02 -8.27 -4.14
C ASP A 237 -6.32 -8.52 -5.62
N GLN A 238 -5.35 -9.02 -6.39
CA GLN A 238 -5.56 -9.37 -7.78
C GLN A 238 -6.59 -10.50 -7.93
N LEU A 239 -6.52 -11.52 -7.07
CA LEU A 239 -7.49 -12.63 -7.08
C LEU A 239 -8.89 -12.16 -6.67
N ALA A 240 -9.00 -11.23 -5.72
CA ALA A 240 -10.27 -10.63 -5.30
C ALA A 240 -10.84 -9.74 -6.42
N MET A 241 -10.03 -8.82 -6.98
CA MET A 241 -10.46 -7.90 -8.04
C MET A 241 -10.88 -8.61 -9.33
N ALA A 242 -10.27 -9.75 -9.63
CA ALA A 242 -10.63 -10.53 -10.82
C ALA A 242 -12.06 -11.08 -10.76
N ARG A 243 -12.66 -11.19 -9.57
CA ARG A 243 -13.96 -11.82 -9.35
C ARG A 243 -15.00 -10.92 -8.68
N LEU A 244 -14.58 -9.84 -7.99
CA LEU A 244 -15.49 -8.92 -7.32
C LEU A 244 -15.87 -7.77 -8.24
N PRO A 245 -17.16 -7.35 -8.24
CA PRO A 245 -17.55 -6.08 -8.82
C PRO A 245 -16.73 -4.94 -8.19
N ARG A 246 -16.38 -3.94 -8.99
CA ARG A 246 -15.57 -2.78 -8.54
C ARG A 246 -16.15 -2.11 -7.30
N ALA A 247 -17.47 -1.95 -7.24
CA ALA A 247 -18.16 -1.36 -6.09
C ALA A 247 -18.01 -2.20 -4.81
N SER A 248 -18.08 -3.53 -4.91
CA SER A 248 -17.88 -4.43 -3.77
C SER A 248 -16.45 -4.41 -3.28
N PHE A 249 -15.46 -4.41 -4.18
CA PHE A 249 -14.04 -4.30 -3.81
C PHE A 249 -13.76 -2.96 -3.12
N ALA A 250 -14.26 -1.84 -3.66
CA ALA A 250 -14.13 -0.52 -3.06
C ALA A 250 -14.77 -0.45 -1.66
N LEU A 251 -15.92 -1.09 -1.46
CA LEU A 251 -16.53 -1.17 -0.13
C LEU A 251 -15.66 -1.96 0.84
N MET A 252 -15.06 -3.06 0.39
CA MET A 252 -14.20 -3.87 1.24
C MET A 252 -12.91 -3.15 1.67
N LEU A 253 -12.38 -2.21 0.86
CA LEU A 253 -11.26 -1.36 1.26
C LEU A 253 -11.53 -0.57 2.54
N THR A 254 -12.81 -0.31 2.87
CA THR A 254 -13.18 0.36 4.13
C THR A 254 -12.79 -0.42 5.38
N LEU A 255 -12.53 -1.73 5.25
CA LEU A 255 -12.07 -2.58 6.35
C LEU A 255 -10.58 -2.37 6.69
N LEU A 256 -9.80 -1.75 5.80
CA LEU A 256 -8.36 -1.59 6.01
C LEU A 256 -8.00 -0.81 7.28
N PRO A 257 -8.63 0.33 7.63
CA PRO A 257 -8.34 1.01 8.89
C PRO A 257 -8.69 0.18 10.12
N ALA A 258 -9.76 -0.64 10.05
CA ALA A 258 -10.10 -1.57 11.12
C ALA A 258 -9.03 -2.66 11.27
N SER A 259 -8.56 -3.23 10.15
CA SER A 259 -7.48 -4.21 10.16
C SER A 259 -6.19 -3.63 10.76
N ALA A 260 -5.84 -2.38 10.40
CA ALA A 260 -4.69 -1.67 10.98
C ALA A 260 -4.81 -1.55 12.50
N THR A 261 -6.00 -1.21 12.98
CA THR A 261 -6.27 -1.05 14.43
C THR A 261 -6.17 -2.38 15.16
N ILE A 262 -6.81 -3.42 14.65
CA ILE A 262 -6.81 -4.76 15.25
C ILE A 262 -5.38 -5.33 15.28
N ILE A 263 -4.66 -5.26 14.18
CA ILE A 263 -3.28 -5.75 14.09
C ILE A 263 -2.35 -4.92 14.98
N GLY A 264 -2.51 -3.59 15.01
CA GLY A 264 -1.76 -2.71 15.91
C GLY A 264 -1.98 -3.06 17.38
N ALA A 265 -3.22 -3.37 17.76
CA ALA A 265 -3.55 -3.79 19.13
C ALA A 265 -2.94 -5.15 19.48
N ILE A 266 -3.08 -6.15 18.61
CA ILE A 266 -2.65 -7.54 18.86
C ILE A 266 -1.11 -7.65 18.81
N VAL A 267 -0.46 -7.10 17.78
CA VAL A 267 0.95 -7.32 17.52
C VAL A 267 1.85 -6.29 18.21
N LEU A 268 1.39 -5.03 18.25
CA LEU A 268 2.19 -3.91 18.78
C LEU A 268 1.73 -3.43 20.15
N GLY A 269 0.66 -4.02 20.73
CA GLY A 269 0.09 -3.58 21.99
C GLY A 269 -0.51 -2.16 21.94
N GLN A 270 -0.81 -1.65 20.75
CA GLN A 270 -1.37 -0.32 20.54
C GLN A 270 -2.87 -0.32 20.78
N VAL A 271 -3.30 -0.37 22.05
CA VAL A 271 -4.72 -0.39 22.41
C VAL A 271 -5.35 0.98 22.05
N PRO A 272 -6.36 0.99 21.14
CA PRO A 272 -7.01 2.22 20.76
C PRO A 272 -7.88 2.77 21.91
N SER A 273 -7.83 4.10 22.14
CA SER A 273 -8.76 4.76 23.04
C SER A 273 -10.18 4.85 22.43
N PRO A 274 -11.23 5.14 23.22
CA PRO A 274 -12.56 5.37 22.65
C PRO A 274 -12.61 6.49 21.61
N ARG A 275 -11.76 7.50 21.73
CA ARG A 275 -11.61 8.56 20.74
C ARG A 275 -10.97 8.05 19.44
N ASP A 276 -9.94 7.21 19.55
CA ASP A 276 -9.33 6.57 18.36
C ASP A 276 -10.37 5.73 17.63
N MET A 277 -11.18 4.96 18.35
CA MET A 277 -12.29 4.19 17.76
C MET A 277 -13.29 5.06 17.02
N THR A 278 -13.65 6.22 17.59
CA THR A 278 -14.56 7.18 16.93
C THR A 278 -13.93 7.75 15.64
N GLY A 279 -12.67 8.15 15.70
CA GLY A 279 -11.94 8.67 14.52
C GLY A 279 -11.84 7.63 13.40
N ILE A 280 -11.50 6.38 13.75
CA ILE A 280 -11.42 5.26 12.80
C ILE A 280 -12.78 4.97 12.19
N ALA A 281 -13.84 4.92 13.00
CA ALA A 281 -15.21 4.68 12.52
C ALA A 281 -15.67 5.77 11.53
N LEU A 282 -15.32 7.04 11.78
CA LEU A 282 -15.61 8.14 10.86
C LEU A 282 -14.87 7.99 9.53
N VAL A 283 -13.58 7.61 9.56
CA VAL A 283 -12.80 7.37 8.33
C VAL A 283 -13.39 6.20 7.55
N MET A 284 -13.73 5.10 8.22
CA MET A 284 -14.36 3.94 7.58
C MET A 284 -15.71 4.29 6.94
N ALA A 285 -16.56 5.03 7.67
CA ALA A 285 -17.85 5.51 7.17
C ALA A 285 -17.67 6.45 5.96
N ALA A 286 -16.66 7.32 6.00
CA ALA A 286 -16.31 8.19 4.87
C ALA A 286 -15.91 7.38 3.64
N MET A 287 -15.08 6.35 3.80
CA MET A 287 -14.68 5.46 2.71
C MET A 287 -15.88 4.69 2.14
N ALA A 288 -16.79 4.21 2.99
CA ALA A 288 -18.02 3.53 2.57
C ALA A 288 -18.98 4.48 1.85
N LEU A 289 -18.99 5.75 2.23
CA LEU A 289 -19.88 6.75 1.66
C LEU A 289 -19.39 7.26 0.30
N HIS A 290 -18.06 7.36 0.10
CA HIS A 290 -17.50 7.94 -1.12
C HIS A 290 -17.81 7.07 -2.35
N ARG A 291 -17.98 7.72 -3.52
CA ARG A 291 -18.03 7.04 -4.82
C ARG A 291 -16.78 7.42 -5.62
N PRO A 292 -15.96 6.44 -6.02
CA PRO A 292 -14.87 6.72 -6.94
C PRO A 292 -15.46 7.22 -8.28
N ALA A 293 -14.76 8.12 -8.95
CA ALA A 293 -15.07 8.46 -10.32
C ALA A 293 -15.02 7.16 -11.14
N GLU A 294 -16.13 6.80 -11.78
CA GLU A 294 -16.06 5.77 -12.82
C GLU A 294 -15.05 6.27 -13.85
N ALA A 295 -14.06 5.45 -14.18
CA ALA A 295 -13.05 5.80 -15.15
C ALA A 295 -13.77 6.10 -16.49
N LEU A 296 -13.92 7.40 -16.81
CA LEU A 296 -14.29 7.90 -18.12
C LEU A 296 -13.24 7.51 -19.15
#